data_9dd52afb790365cc2784baf5ceaef8c7
#
_entry.id   9dd52afb790365cc2784baf5ceaef8c7
#
_cell.length_a   1.000
_cell.length_b   1.000
_cell.length_c   1.000
_cell.angle_alpha   90.00
_cell.angle_beta   90.00
_cell.angle_gamma   90.00
#
_symmetry.space_group_name_H-M   'P 1'
#
loop_
_entity.id
_entity.type
_entity.pdbx_description
1 polymer ?
#
loop_
_entity_poly.entity_id
_entity_poly.type
_entity_poly.pdbx_seq_one_letter_code
_entity_poly.pdbx_strand_id
1 'polypeptide(L)'
;MPIDIVGVGLNATDTLIPVSRYPASGSKVEIRSASVLPGGQVATAMVACQTWGLCARYVGKLGDDPAATLHGEEFRKAGVEAQILTAAGCSSLQSFILVEDSGERTVLCTRDDQLALRPQDLRREWIADARALHLDGYDTAAAIAAASWANEAGIPVIADLDELYAGIEELIGKVDYLIVSRDVPGRLSGKSDLFEALAAVQQRFGCYLTAATLGEEGVLACVGGAFCYRPAYLVPVVDTTGAGDIFHAGFIYGLLEGWCLSQTLEFACAAAALNCAGTGARGGIRPISEIQSLIATGSHHQSAFSAQSGSRNQACSVKLDPLRVSAR
;
A
#
# COMPACT_ATOMS: atom_id res chain seq x y z
N MET A 1 -14.74 -1.88 -19.87
CA MET A 1 -14.38 -0.46 -19.58
C MET A 1 -12.85 -0.39 -19.55
N PRO A 2 -12.23 0.73 -19.90
CA PRO A 2 -10.79 0.86 -19.74
C PRO A 2 -10.42 0.68 -18.25
N ILE A 3 -9.28 0.09 -17.98
CA ILE A 3 -8.76 -0.12 -16.62
C ILE A 3 -8.08 1.15 -16.14
N ASP A 4 -8.47 1.67 -14.98
CA ASP A 4 -7.82 2.83 -14.38
C ASP A 4 -6.54 2.44 -13.64
N ILE A 5 -6.60 1.33 -12.90
CA ILE A 5 -5.47 0.83 -12.11
C ILE A 5 -5.35 -0.68 -12.20
N VAL A 6 -4.15 -1.17 -12.46
CA VAL A 6 -3.82 -2.59 -12.27
C VAL A 6 -2.88 -2.75 -11.09
N GLY A 7 -3.20 -3.67 -10.21
CA GLY A 7 -2.36 -4.05 -9.07
C GLY A 7 -1.78 -5.44 -9.29
N VAL A 8 -0.45 -5.58 -9.18
CA VAL A 8 0.24 -6.88 -9.27
C VAL A 8 0.99 -7.10 -7.96
N GLY A 9 0.58 -8.11 -7.19
CA GLY A 9 1.22 -8.37 -5.90
C GLY A 9 0.37 -9.18 -4.93
N LEU A 10 0.64 -8.97 -3.65
CA LEU A 10 0.21 -9.78 -2.54
C LEU A 10 -1.29 -9.73 -2.30
N ASN A 11 -1.86 -10.90 -2.03
CA ASN A 11 -3.04 -11.08 -1.20
C ASN A 11 -2.68 -11.99 -0.03
N ALA A 12 -3.39 -11.83 1.06
CA ALA A 12 -3.22 -12.64 2.26
C ALA A 12 -4.56 -12.84 2.96
N THR A 13 -4.73 -13.98 3.61
CA THR A 13 -5.84 -14.21 4.52
C THR A 13 -5.37 -13.91 5.93
N ASP A 14 -5.93 -12.90 6.56
CA ASP A 14 -5.53 -12.45 7.88
C ASP A 14 -6.41 -13.10 8.95
N THR A 15 -5.80 -13.86 9.85
CA THR A 15 -6.45 -14.35 11.06
C THR A 15 -6.10 -13.43 12.22
N LEU A 16 -7.03 -12.54 12.57
CA LEU A 16 -6.87 -11.61 13.70
C LEU A 16 -7.18 -12.32 15.01
N ILE A 17 -6.25 -12.26 15.95
CA ILE A 17 -6.31 -12.93 17.25
C ILE A 17 -6.07 -11.87 18.35
N PRO A 18 -7.16 -11.28 18.91
CA PRO A 18 -7.02 -10.37 20.05
C PRO A 18 -6.45 -11.09 21.29
N VAL A 19 -5.42 -10.51 21.88
CA VAL A 19 -4.78 -10.98 23.10
C VAL A 19 -4.56 -9.81 24.06
N SER A 20 -4.56 -10.06 25.38
CA SER A 20 -4.31 -8.98 26.32
C SER A 20 -2.84 -8.49 26.30
N ARG A 21 -1.92 -9.38 25.94
CA ARG A 21 -0.49 -9.13 25.73
C ARG A 21 0.12 -10.27 24.94
N TYR A 22 1.26 -10.05 24.33
CA TYR A 22 2.00 -11.10 23.63
C TYR A 22 2.28 -12.29 24.58
N PRO A 23 1.96 -13.54 24.19
CA PRO A 23 2.15 -14.71 25.03
C PRO A 23 3.63 -14.96 25.35
N ALA A 24 3.93 -15.24 26.61
CA ALA A 24 5.27 -15.64 27.02
C ALA A 24 5.61 -17.06 26.49
N SER A 25 6.88 -17.33 26.25
CA SER A 25 7.34 -18.65 25.84
C SER A 25 6.90 -19.73 26.86
N GLY A 26 6.33 -20.84 26.36
CA GLY A 26 5.82 -21.94 27.18
C GLY A 26 4.47 -21.68 27.85
N SER A 27 3.85 -20.52 27.65
CA SER A 27 2.52 -20.23 28.21
C SER A 27 1.40 -20.85 27.37
N LYS A 28 0.24 -21.05 28.01
CA LYS A 28 -1.03 -21.36 27.35
C LYS A 28 -1.98 -20.19 27.59
N VAL A 29 -2.46 -19.57 26.52
CA VAL A 29 -3.36 -18.44 26.59
C VAL A 29 -4.68 -18.83 25.93
N GLU A 30 -5.80 -18.54 26.60
CA GLU A 30 -7.12 -18.69 26.04
C GLU A 30 -7.49 -17.42 25.27
N ILE A 31 -7.84 -17.57 23.99
CA ILE A 31 -8.31 -16.47 23.13
C ILE A 31 -9.84 -16.45 23.13
N ARG A 32 -10.41 -15.24 23.09
CA ARG A 32 -11.88 -15.05 23.09
C ARG A 32 -12.48 -15.20 21.70
N SER A 33 -11.74 -14.86 20.67
CA SER A 33 -12.19 -14.91 19.27
C SER A 33 -11.00 -15.01 18.34
N ALA A 34 -11.26 -15.46 17.11
CA ALA A 34 -10.39 -15.30 15.96
C ALA A 34 -11.26 -14.93 14.76
N SER A 35 -10.86 -13.94 14.00
CA SER A 35 -11.57 -13.49 12.79
C SER A 35 -10.70 -13.72 11.57
N VAL A 36 -11.26 -14.40 10.56
CA VAL A 36 -10.58 -14.64 9.28
C VAL A 36 -11.09 -13.63 8.27
N LEU A 37 -10.20 -12.77 7.79
CA LEU A 37 -10.51 -11.61 6.95
C LEU A 37 -9.61 -11.59 5.71
N PRO A 38 -10.09 -11.05 4.59
CA PRO A 38 -9.24 -10.84 3.43
C PRO A 38 -8.31 -9.63 3.64
N GLY A 39 -7.03 -9.80 3.31
CA GLY A 39 -5.99 -8.80 3.38
C GLY A 39 -5.06 -8.83 2.16
N GLY A 40 -3.81 -8.44 2.37
CA GLY A 40 -2.77 -8.31 1.36
C GLY A 40 -2.71 -6.91 0.76
N GLN A 41 -1.49 -6.38 0.64
CA GLN A 41 -1.21 -4.99 0.29
C GLN A 41 -1.91 -4.56 -1.00
N VAL A 42 -1.53 -5.15 -2.12
CA VAL A 42 -2.11 -4.80 -3.43
C VAL A 42 -3.59 -5.16 -3.51
N ALA A 43 -3.99 -6.32 -2.99
CA ALA A 43 -5.39 -6.75 -3.02
C ALA A 43 -6.31 -5.76 -2.29
N THR A 44 -5.89 -5.26 -1.13
CA THR A 44 -6.63 -4.26 -0.33
C THR A 44 -6.71 -2.92 -1.06
N ALA A 45 -5.59 -2.45 -1.63
CA ALA A 45 -5.56 -1.22 -2.40
C ALA A 45 -6.50 -1.27 -3.62
N MET A 46 -6.56 -2.39 -4.35
CA MET A 46 -7.46 -2.54 -5.50
C MET A 46 -8.93 -2.53 -5.10
N VAL A 47 -9.30 -3.16 -3.97
CA VAL A 47 -10.67 -3.10 -3.45
C VAL A 47 -11.07 -1.67 -3.07
N ALA A 48 -10.19 -0.91 -2.44
CA ALA A 48 -10.45 0.48 -2.09
C ALA A 48 -10.60 1.36 -3.35
N CYS A 49 -9.70 1.25 -4.31
CA CYS A 49 -9.77 1.96 -5.58
C CYS A 49 -11.11 1.69 -6.31
N GLN A 50 -11.52 0.42 -6.38
CA GLN A 50 -12.81 0.04 -6.98
C GLN A 50 -13.99 0.62 -6.22
N THR A 51 -13.95 0.62 -4.89
CA THR A 51 -15.00 1.19 -4.03
C THR A 51 -15.16 2.70 -4.27
N TRP A 52 -14.09 3.37 -4.63
CA TRP A 52 -14.09 4.82 -4.95
C TRP A 52 -14.39 5.13 -6.42
N GLY A 53 -14.76 4.11 -7.21
CA GLY A 53 -15.24 4.28 -8.58
C GLY A 53 -14.19 4.17 -9.67
N LEU A 54 -12.94 3.82 -9.33
CA LEU A 54 -11.93 3.46 -10.33
C LEU A 54 -12.17 2.03 -10.83
N CYS A 55 -11.94 1.79 -12.12
CA CYS A 55 -11.96 0.44 -12.68
C CYS A 55 -10.64 -0.27 -12.32
N ALA A 56 -10.66 -1.12 -11.28
CA ALA A 56 -9.49 -1.79 -10.76
C ALA A 56 -9.35 -3.23 -11.27
N ARG A 57 -8.13 -3.60 -11.69
CA ARG A 57 -7.74 -4.98 -11.97
C ARG A 57 -6.72 -5.44 -10.93
N TYR A 58 -6.92 -6.64 -10.40
CA TYR A 58 -5.97 -7.32 -9.53
C TYR A 58 -5.32 -8.50 -10.27
N VAL A 59 -4.01 -8.66 -10.14
CA VAL A 59 -3.24 -9.81 -10.65
C VAL A 59 -2.43 -10.41 -9.51
N GLY A 60 -2.64 -11.70 -9.24
CA GLY A 60 -1.93 -12.39 -8.17
C GLY A 60 -2.12 -13.89 -8.21
N LYS A 61 -1.58 -14.58 -7.20
CA LYS A 61 -1.61 -16.05 -7.14
C LYS A 61 -2.12 -16.52 -5.79
N LEU A 62 -2.99 -17.51 -5.81
CA LEU A 62 -3.59 -18.17 -4.65
C LEU A 62 -3.38 -19.67 -4.73
N GLY A 63 -3.54 -20.36 -3.61
CA GLY A 63 -3.65 -21.81 -3.57
C GLY A 63 -4.99 -22.31 -4.14
N ASP A 64 -5.27 -23.58 -3.94
CA ASP A 64 -6.56 -24.23 -4.27
C ASP A 64 -7.38 -24.58 -3.01
N ASP A 65 -7.34 -23.68 -2.04
CA ASP A 65 -7.91 -23.82 -0.70
C ASP A 65 -9.14 -22.90 -0.46
N PRO A 66 -9.82 -23.00 0.70
CA PRO A 66 -10.95 -22.13 1.03
C PRO A 66 -10.60 -20.64 1.05
N ALA A 67 -9.36 -20.27 1.34
CA ALA A 67 -8.92 -18.88 1.30
C ALA A 67 -8.97 -18.31 -0.13
N ALA A 68 -8.63 -19.11 -1.15
CA ALA A 68 -8.77 -18.70 -2.55
C ALA A 68 -10.25 -18.38 -2.90
N THR A 69 -11.19 -19.18 -2.38
CA THR A 69 -12.62 -18.91 -2.55
C THR A 69 -13.03 -17.59 -1.87
N LEU A 70 -12.58 -17.35 -0.64
CA LEU A 70 -12.83 -16.10 0.10
C LEU A 70 -12.37 -14.88 -0.72
N HIS A 71 -11.13 -14.89 -1.21
CA HIS A 71 -10.60 -13.78 -2.00
C HIS A 71 -11.35 -13.57 -3.32
N GLY A 72 -11.66 -14.66 -4.04
CA GLY A 72 -12.44 -14.59 -5.29
C GLY A 72 -13.84 -13.99 -5.08
N GLU A 73 -14.52 -14.37 -4.00
CA GLU A 73 -15.81 -13.79 -3.64
C GLU A 73 -15.72 -12.32 -3.27
N GLU A 74 -14.69 -11.91 -2.52
CA GLU A 74 -14.49 -10.51 -2.12
C GLU A 74 -14.21 -9.63 -3.35
N PHE A 75 -13.34 -10.05 -4.27
CA PHE A 75 -13.13 -9.30 -5.51
C PHE A 75 -14.40 -9.19 -6.34
N ARG A 76 -15.16 -10.28 -6.46
CA ARG A 76 -16.45 -10.28 -7.17
C ARG A 76 -17.47 -9.34 -6.54
N LYS A 77 -17.59 -9.33 -5.21
CA LYS A 77 -18.48 -8.41 -4.46
C LYS A 77 -18.08 -6.96 -4.65
N ALA A 78 -16.77 -6.67 -4.60
CA ALA A 78 -16.23 -5.34 -4.80
C ALA A 78 -16.30 -4.87 -6.27
N GLY A 79 -16.45 -5.79 -7.23
CA GLY A 79 -16.44 -5.48 -8.66
C GLY A 79 -15.03 -5.34 -9.26
N VAL A 80 -13.99 -5.81 -8.55
CA VAL A 80 -12.61 -5.82 -9.04
C VAL A 80 -12.45 -6.89 -10.11
N GLU A 81 -11.85 -6.56 -11.25
CA GLU A 81 -11.45 -7.54 -12.27
C GLU A 81 -10.23 -8.32 -11.74
N ALA A 82 -10.42 -9.58 -11.37
CA ALA A 82 -9.36 -10.38 -10.77
C ALA A 82 -8.79 -11.43 -11.73
N GLN A 83 -7.49 -11.33 -12.00
CA GLN A 83 -6.67 -12.30 -12.73
C GLN A 83 -5.93 -13.15 -11.70
N ILE A 84 -6.59 -14.17 -11.18
CA ILE A 84 -6.06 -15.04 -10.12
C ILE A 84 -5.49 -16.32 -10.75
N LEU A 85 -4.20 -16.53 -10.57
CA LEU A 85 -3.55 -17.79 -10.88
C LEU A 85 -3.68 -18.75 -9.69
N THR A 86 -3.82 -20.04 -9.98
CA THR A 86 -3.98 -21.06 -8.94
C THR A 86 -2.73 -21.93 -8.85
N ALA A 87 -2.16 -22.06 -7.65
CA ALA A 87 -1.12 -23.04 -7.31
C ALA A 87 -1.80 -24.30 -6.77
N ALA A 88 -1.82 -25.37 -7.57
CA ALA A 88 -2.48 -26.62 -7.19
C ALA A 88 -1.74 -27.34 -6.06
N GLY A 89 -2.48 -27.86 -5.07
CA GLY A 89 -1.95 -28.56 -3.90
C GLY A 89 -1.19 -27.64 -2.92
N CYS A 90 -1.41 -26.34 -2.99
CA CYS A 90 -0.78 -25.33 -2.17
C CYS A 90 -1.82 -24.54 -1.38
N SER A 91 -1.52 -24.18 -0.14
CA SER A 91 -2.34 -23.28 0.64
C SER A 91 -2.02 -21.82 0.28
N SER A 92 -3.06 -20.98 0.17
CA SER A 92 -2.91 -19.53 0.03
C SER A 92 -2.16 -18.93 1.21
N LEU A 93 -1.53 -17.79 1.01
CA LEU A 93 -0.80 -17.10 2.07
C LEU A 93 -1.75 -16.74 3.22
N GLN A 94 -1.32 -17.08 4.44
CA GLN A 94 -2.04 -16.75 5.67
C GLN A 94 -1.14 -15.96 6.61
N SER A 95 -1.73 -14.91 7.19
CA SER A 95 -1.14 -14.14 8.28
C SER A 95 -1.92 -14.41 9.56
N PHE A 96 -1.22 -14.75 10.63
CA PHE A 96 -1.77 -14.83 11.98
C PHE A 96 -1.34 -13.56 12.72
N ILE A 97 -2.28 -12.72 13.08
CA ILE A 97 -2.02 -11.39 13.62
C ILE A 97 -2.50 -11.36 15.07
N LEU A 98 -1.55 -11.36 16.00
CA LEU A 98 -1.83 -11.15 17.41
C LEU A 98 -1.94 -9.63 17.63
N VAL A 99 -3.10 -9.18 18.13
CA VAL A 99 -3.37 -7.77 18.43
C VAL A 99 -3.51 -7.61 19.92
N GLU A 100 -2.61 -6.85 20.54
CA GLU A 100 -2.60 -6.60 21.99
C GLU A 100 -3.60 -5.49 22.37
N ASP A 101 -4.04 -5.47 23.62
CA ASP A 101 -4.89 -4.39 24.17
C ASP A 101 -4.22 -3.00 24.05
N SER A 102 -2.91 -2.94 23.91
CA SER A 102 -2.13 -1.73 23.62
C SER A 102 -2.28 -1.21 22.19
N GLY A 103 -2.82 -2.03 21.28
CA GLY A 103 -2.84 -1.79 19.84
C GLY A 103 -1.60 -2.28 19.09
N GLU A 104 -0.57 -2.76 19.81
CA GLU A 104 0.60 -3.38 19.21
C GLU A 104 0.23 -4.71 18.55
N ARG A 105 0.91 -5.04 17.46
CA ARG A 105 0.64 -6.26 16.70
C ARG A 105 1.90 -7.05 16.39
N THR A 106 1.77 -8.37 16.43
CA THR A 106 2.78 -9.30 15.93
C THR A 106 2.19 -10.13 14.81
N VAL A 107 2.86 -10.19 13.67
CA VAL A 107 2.40 -10.89 12.47
C VAL A 107 3.27 -12.11 12.22
N LEU A 108 2.62 -13.27 12.07
CA LEU A 108 3.25 -14.53 11.67
C LEU A 108 2.68 -14.93 10.32
N CYS A 109 3.52 -15.01 9.29
CA CYS A 109 3.08 -15.35 7.93
C CYS A 109 3.51 -16.76 7.54
N THR A 110 2.64 -17.48 6.83
CA THR A 110 3.01 -18.67 6.07
C THR A 110 3.36 -18.27 4.65
N ARG A 111 4.40 -18.86 4.09
CA ARG A 111 4.74 -18.69 2.68
C ARG A 111 5.11 -20.06 2.08
N ASP A 112 4.50 -20.38 0.95
CA ASP A 112 4.88 -21.49 0.11
C ASP A 112 5.51 -20.95 -1.18
N ASP A 113 6.66 -21.49 -1.60
CA ASP A 113 7.36 -21.05 -2.81
C ASP A 113 6.55 -21.26 -4.09
N GLN A 114 5.55 -22.15 -4.06
CA GLN A 114 4.65 -22.38 -5.18
C GLN A 114 3.69 -21.20 -5.42
N LEU A 115 3.44 -20.39 -4.37
CA LEU A 115 2.64 -19.15 -4.48
C LEU A 115 3.41 -18.02 -5.14
N ALA A 116 4.74 -18.10 -5.27
CA ALA A 116 5.52 -17.05 -5.89
C ALA A 116 5.00 -16.75 -7.30
N LEU A 117 4.60 -15.52 -7.52
CA LEU A 117 4.27 -15.01 -8.85
C LEU A 117 5.57 -14.81 -9.62
N ARG A 118 5.67 -15.36 -10.82
CA ARG A 118 6.87 -15.31 -11.66
C ARG A 118 6.62 -14.52 -12.93
N PRO A 119 7.64 -13.97 -13.59
CA PRO A 119 7.46 -13.21 -14.84
C PRO A 119 6.68 -13.96 -15.93
N GLN A 120 6.88 -15.27 -16.06
CA GLN A 120 6.17 -16.10 -17.05
C GLN A 120 4.69 -16.36 -16.69
N ASP A 121 4.28 -16.09 -15.47
CA ASP A 121 2.89 -16.21 -15.02
C ASP A 121 2.07 -14.97 -15.43
N LEU A 122 2.76 -13.84 -15.72
CA LEU A 122 2.13 -12.61 -16.11
C LEU A 122 1.84 -12.54 -17.60
N ARG A 123 0.85 -11.75 -17.98
CA ARG A 123 0.57 -11.39 -19.36
C ARG A 123 0.65 -9.88 -19.53
N ARG A 124 1.36 -9.45 -20.57
CA ARG A 124 1.57 -8.02 -20.85
C ARG A 124 0.23 -7.29 -21.06
N GLU A 125 -0.74 -7.93 -21.71
CA GLU A 125 -2.06 -7.38 -21.96
C GLU A 125 -2.86 -7.07 -20.68
N TRP A 126 -2.52 -7.67 -19.53
CA TRP A 126 -3.15 -7.33 -18.25
C TRP A 126 -2.73 -5.97 -17.72
N ILE A 127 -1.63 -5.42 -18.22
CA ILE A 127 -1.00 -4.19 -17.72
C ILE A 127 -1.14 -3.07 -18.76
N ALA A 128 -0.95 -3.39 -20.04
CA ALA A 128 -0.76 -2.41 -21.10
C ALA A 128 -1.99 -1.51 -21.42
N ASP A 129 -3.19 -1.87 -20.92
CA ASP A 129 -4.43 -1.10 -21.10
C ASP A 129 -4.83 -0.24 -19.89
N ALA A 130 -4.01 -0.24 -18.83
CA ALA A 130 -4.26 0.51 -17.62
C ALA A 130 -3.69 1.95 -17.65
N ARG A 131 -4.25 2.84 -16.82
CA ARG A 131 -3.73 4.20 -16.65
C ARG A 131 -2.59 4.28 -15.63
N ALA A 132 -2.51 3.31 -14.70
CA ALA A 132 -1.42 3.20 -13.72
C ALA A 132 -1.20 1.74 -13.30
N LEU A 133 0.01 1.44 -12.81
CA LEU A 133 0.39 0.15 -12.22
C LEU A 133 0.76 0.34 -10.75
N HIS A 134 0.20 -0.52 -9.87
CA HIS A 134 0.55 -0.59 -8.44
C HIS A 134 1.22 -1.92 -8.09
N LEU A 135 2.30 -1.87 -7.30
CA LEU A 135 3.14 -3.01 -6.91
C LEU A 135 3.51 -2.94 -5.43
N ASP A 136 3.71 -4.10 -4.80
CA ASP A 136 4.27 -4.21 -3.44
C ASP A 136 5.70 -4.76 -3.39
N GLY A 137 6.22 -5.22 -4.50
CA GLY A 137 7.59 -5.77 -4.57
C GLY A 137 7.78 -7.14 -3.92
N TYR A 138 6.75 -7.74 -3.33
CA TYR A 138 6.83 -9.04 -2.64
C TYR A 138 7.35 -10.15 -3.56
N ASP A 139 6.79 -10.27 -4.76
CA ASP A 139 7.29 -11.14 -5.84
C ASP A 139 8.15 -10.30 -6.79
N THR A 140 9.31 -9.87 -6.31
CA THR A 140 10.17 -8.85 -6.95
C THR A 140 10.42 -9.10 -8.44
N ALA A 141 10.69 -10.34 -8.85
CA ALA A 141 10.97 -10.66 -10.25
C ALA A 141 9.73 -10.41 -11.16
N ALA A 142 8.54 -10.75 -10.69
CA ALA A 142 7.29 -10.48 -11.41
C ALA A 142 6.99 -8.97 -11.43
N ALA A 143 7.23 -8.28 -10.30
CA ALA A 143 7.07 -6.84 -10.19
C ALA A 143 8.01 -6.08 -11.16
N ILE A 144 9.26 -6.51 -11.30
CA ILE A 144 10.22 -5.96 -12.28
C ILE A 144 9.72 -6.14 -13.72
N ALA A 145 9.19 -7.31 -14.07
CA ALA A 145 8.65 -7.56 -15.40
C ALA A 145 7.42 -6.67 -15.66
N ALA A 146 6.48 -6.59 -14.71
CA ALA A 146 5.30 -5.75 -14.79
C ALA A 146 5.67 -4.26 -14.95
N ALA A 147 6.60 -3.76 -14.11
CA ALA A 147 7.08 -2.38 -14.17
C ALA A 147 7.79 -2.08 -15.50
N SER A 148 8.56 -3.04 -16.04
CA SER A 148 9.21 -2.88 -17.35
C SER A 148 8.17 -2.70 -18.47
N TRP A 149 7.11 -3.51 -18.48
CA TRP A 149 6.04 -3.39 -19.49
C TRP A 149 5.22 -2.12 -19.32
N ALA A 150 4.99 -1.67 -18.09
CA ALA A 150 4.33 -0.41 -17.81
C ALA A 150 5.17 0.78 -18.34
N ASN A 151 6.47 0.80 -18.07
CA ASN A 151 7.39 1.83 -18.55
C ASN A 151 7.45 1.87 -20.09
N GLU A 152 7.51 0.71 -20.76
CA GLU A 152 7.46 0.62 -22.22
C GLU A 152 6.12 1.16 -22.80
N ALA A 153 5.03 1.05 -22.06
CA ALA A 153 3.72 1.55 -22.44
C ALA A 153 3.46 3.00 -22.00
N GLY A 154 4.39 3.64 -21.30
CA GLY A 154 4.21 4.99 -20.78
C GLY A 154 3.22 5.06 -19.60
N ILE A 155 3.08 3.96 -18.85
CA ILE A 155 2.17 3.83 -17.70
C ILE A 155 2.96 4.08 -16.42
N PRO A 156 2.56 5.02 -15.55
CA PRO A 156 3.23 5.31 -14.29
C PRO A 156 3.16 4.13 -13.33
N VAL A 157 4.28 3.89 -12.62
CA VAL A 157 4.44 2.81 -11.67
C VAL A 157 4.47 3.36 -10.25
N ILE A 158 3.55 2.91 -9.41
CA ILE A 158 3.46 3.22 -7.99
C ILE A 158 3.87 1.96 -7.20
N ALA A 159 4.79 2.10 -6.24
CA ALA A 159 5.19 0.98 -5.39
C ALA A 159 4.96 1.27 -3.91
N ASP A 160 4.44 0.26 -3.22
CA ASP A 160 4.33 0.12 -1.77
C ASP A 160 5.42 -0.83 -1.28
N LEU A 161 6.45 -0.31 -0.62
CA LEU A 161 7.52 -1.15 -0.10
C LEU A 161 7.63 -1.00 1.42
N ASP A 162 7.26 -2.03 2.13
CA ASP A 162 7.42 -2.16 3.59
C ASP A 162 8.65 -2.98 3.97
N GLU A 163 9.20 -3.77 3.03
CA GLU A 163 10.41 -4.56 3.23
C GLU A 163 11.32 -4.54 1.98
N LEU A 164 12.60 -4.84 2.19
CA LEU A 164 13.61 -4.87 1.14
C LEU A 164 13.91 -6.32 0.74
N TYR A 165 13.22 -6.79 -0.29
CA TYR A 165 13.43 -8.11 -0.86
C TYR A 165 14.64 -8.17 -1.79
N ALA A 166 15.14 -9.36 -2.07
CA ALA A 166 16.25 -9.56 -3.02
C ALA A 166 15.91 -9.01 -4.41
N GLY A 167 16.78 -8.16 -4.98
CA GLY A 167 16.55 -7.53 -6.28
C GLY A 167 15.68 -6.27 -6.25
N ILE A 168 15.24 -5.81 -5.09
CA ILE A 168 14.32 -4.67 -4.94
C ILE A 168 14.86 -3.37 -5.55
N GLU A 169 16.17 -3.16 -5.53
CA GLU A 169 16.78 -1.94 -6.11
C GLU A 169 16.57 -1.87 -7.63
N GLU A 170 16.53 -3.00 -8.33
CA GLU A 170 16.19 -3.03 -9.75
C GLU A 170 14.72 -2.63 -9.96
N LEU A 171 13.82 -3.09 -9.11
CA LEU A 171 12.42 -2.66 -9.14
C LEU A 171 12.30 -1.16 -8.90
N ILE A 172 12.92 -0.63 -7.82
CA ILE A 172 12.88 0.79 -7.46
C ILE A 172 13.35 1.65 -8.66
N GLY A 173 14.40 1.19 -9.37
CA GLY A 173 14.86 1.83 -10.59
C GLY A 173 13.80 1.92 -11.71
N LYS A 174 12.63 1.30 -11.61
CA LYS A 174 11.51 1.34 -12.57
C LYS A 174 10.25 2.01 -12.03
N VAL A 175 10.30 2.50 -10.77
CA VAL A 175 9.17 3.10 -10.06
C VAL A 175 9.17 4.61 -10.21
N ASP A 176 8.02 5.21 -10.54
CA ASP A 176 7.85 6.66 -10.62
C ASP A 176 7.45 7.25 -9.26
N TYR A 177 6.53 6.60 -8.56
CA TYR A 177 6.00 7.02 -7.27
C TYR A 177 6.33 5.95 -6.23
N LEU A 178 7.42 6.17 -5.50
CA LEU A 178 7.89 5.26 -4.46
C LEU A 178 7.38 5.73 -3.10
N ILE A 179 6.48 4.97 -2.50
CA ILE A 179 5.95 5.23 -1.16
C ILE A 179 6.31 4.03 -0.29
N VAL A 180 6.95 4.27 0.84
CA VAL A 180 7.58 3.22 1.64
C VAL A 180 7.28 3.39 3.13
N SER A 181 7.54 2.35 3.91
CA SER A 181 7.54 2.44 5.37
C SER A 181 8.70 3.29 5.87
N ARG A 182 8.54 3.89 7.07
CA ARG A 182 9.43 4.88 7.70
C ARG A 182 10.90 4.55 7.67
N ASP A 183 11.27 3.29 7.90
CA ASP A 183 12.67 2.84 8.04
C ASP A 183 13.36 2.56 6.69
N VAL A 184 12.58 2.31 5.64
CA VAL A 184 13.08 1.90 4.32
C VAL A 184 14.01 2.94 3.69
N PRO A 185 13.72 4.26 3.69
CA PRO A 185 14.64 5.24 3.11
C PRO A 185 16.02 5.25 3.78
N GLY A 186 16.05 5.11 5.10
CA GLY A 186 17.29 5.00 5.87
C GLY A 186 18.11 3.76 5.50
N ARG A 187 17.46 2.61 5.37
CA ARG A 187 18.07 1.33 4.96
C ARG A 187 18.63 1.39 3.53
N LEU A 188 17.94 2.07 2.61
CA LEU A 188 18.38 2.21 1.21
C LEU A 188 19.51 3.22 1.03
N SER A 189 19.52 4.31 1.80
CA SER A 189 20.46 5.43 1.62
C SER A 189 21.62 5.44 2.60
N GLY A 190 21.51 4.73 3.73
CA GLY A 190 22.46 4.81 4.85
C GLY A 190 22.36 6.11 5.65
N LYS A 191 21.32 6.93 5.43
CA LYS A 191 21.09 8.20 6.11
C LYS A 191 20.14 8.03 7.29
N SER A 192 20.42 8.71 8.41
CA SER A 192 19.57 8.71 9.60
C SER A 192 18.48 9.80 9.58
N ASP A 193 18.75 10.95 8.94
CA ASP A 193 17.75 12.00 8.74
C ASP A 193 16.81 11.62 7.59
N LEU A 194 15.51 11.63 7.85
CA LEU A 194 14.51 11.18 6.89
C LEU A 194 14.42 12.07 5.65
N PHE A 195 14.60 13.38 5.80
CA PHE A 195 14.63 14.32 4.66
C PHE A 195 15.80 14.02 3.73
N GLU A 196 17.00 13.84 4.31
CA GLU A 196 18.18 13.46 3.53
C GLU A 196 18.05 12.08 2.90
N ALA A 197 17.45 11.13 3.64
CA ALA A 197 17.24 9.77 3.16
C ALA A 197 16.31 9.72 1.94
N LEU A 198 15.14 10.38 2.01
CA LEU A 198 14.20 10.47 0.89
C LEU A 198 14.81 11.15 -0.33
N ALA A 199 15.52 12.27 -0.15
CA ALA A 199 16.17 12.96 -1.25
C ALA A 199 17.27 12.10 -1.89
N ALA A 200 18.07 11.38 -1.08
CA ALA A 200 19.11 10.48 -1.57
C ALA A 200 18.55 9.30 -2.35
N VAL A 201 17.45 8.68 -1.87
CA VAL A 201 16.74 7.60 -2.58
C VAL A 201 16.17 8.11 -3.91
N GLN A 202 15.51 9.27 -3.90
CA GLN A 202 14.99 9.90 -5.13
C GLN A 202 16.11 10.13 -6.15
N GLN A 203 17.22 10.71 -5.73
CA GLN A 203 18.36 10.99 -6.61
C GLN A 203 19.01 9.70 -7.14
N ARG A 204 19.17 8.69 -6.27
CA ARG A 204 19.84 7.43 -6.63
C ARG A 204 19.04 6.63 -7.66
N PHE A 205 17.72 6.55 -7.52
CA PHE A 205 16.89 5.69 -8.34
C PHE A 205 16.09 6.43 -9.42
N GLY A 206 16.06 7.76 -9.40
CA GLY A 206 15.38 8.58 -10.40
C GLY A 206 13.86 8.57 -10.28
N CYS A 207 13.30 8.21 -9.12
CA CYS A 207 11.86 8.29 -8.89
C CYS A 207 11.37 9.74 -9.01
N TYR A 208 10.20 9.94 -9.60
CA TYR A 208 9.58 11.27 -9.63
C TYR A 208 9.23 11.76 -8.24
N LEU A 209 8.67 10.86 -7.41
CA LEU A 209 8.34 11.11 -6.02
C LEU A 209 8.87 9.98 -5.15
N THR A 210 9.42 10.33 -4.00
CA THR A 210 9.66 9.41 -2.89
C THR A 210 8.91 9.88 -1.67
N ALA A 211 8.24 8.98 -0.95
CA ALA A 211 7.52 9.31 0.29
C ALA A 211 7.72 8.22 1.33
N ALA A 212 7.59 8.61 2.61
CA ALA A 212 7.53 7.67 3.71
C ALA A 212 6.27 7.89 4.53
N THR A 213 5.52 6.82 4.78
CA THR A 213 4.42 6.81 5.74
C THR A 213 5.00 6.70 7.17
N LEU A 214 4.45 7.49 8.10
CA LEU A 214 5.00 7.69 9.44
C LEU A 214 4.02 7.25 10.55
N GLY A 215 3.00 6.46 10.20
CA GLY A 215 1.95 6.06 11.13
C GLY A 215 1.15 7.28 11.62
N GLU A 216 1.01 7.43 12.92
CA GLU A 216 0.28 8.56 13.54
C GLU A 216 0.93 9.94 13.28
N GLU A 217 2.18 9.97 12.87
CA GLU A 217 2.86 11.21 12.48
C GLU A 217 2.55 11.64 11.04
N GLY A 218 1.84 10.81 10.23
CA GLY A 218 1.38 11.17 8.89
C GLY A 218 2.29 10.71 7.75
N VAL A 219 2.67 11.60 6.83
CA VAL A 219 3.47 11.29 5.65
C VAL A 219 4.41 12.42 5.27
N LEU A 220 5.63 12.09 4.88
CA LEU A 220 6.61 13.01 4.29
C LEU A 220 6.93 12.57 2.86
N ALA A 221 6.74 13.46 1.89
CA ALA A 221 7.06 13.24 0.48
C ALA A 221 8.15 14.20 0.00
N CYS A 222 8.97 13.74 -0.95
CA CYS A 222 10.02 14.49 -1.61
C CYS A 222 9.78 14.45 -3.14
N VAL A 223 9.81 15.64 -3.78
CA VAL A 223 9.73 15.81 -5.23
C VAL A 223 10.79 16.83 -5.65
N GLY A 224 11.76 16.42 -6.46
CA GLY A 224 12.84 17.31 -6.93
C GLY A 224 13.63 17.97 -5.82
N GLY A 225 13.80 17.30 -4.68
CA GLY A 225 14.49 17.82 -3.49
C GLY A 225 13.65 18.77 -2.62
N ALA A 226 12.42 19.12 -3.03
CA ALA A 226 11.47 19.84 -2.22
C ALA A 226 10.54 18.87 -1.49
N PHE A 227 10.01 19.26 -0.32
CA PHE A 227 9.22 18.37 0.53
C PHE A 227 7.77 18.82 0.66
N CYS A 228 6.88 17.85 0.92
CA CYS A 228 5.51 18.05 1.34
C CYS A 228 5.21 17.09 2.50
N TYR A 229 4.77 17.64 3.62
CA TYR A 229 4.35 16.90 4.80
C TYR A 229 2.84 17.06 5.02
N ARG A 230 2.17 15.95 5.40
CA ARG A 230 0.79 15.94 5.89
C ARG A 230 0.68 15.12 7.16
N PRO A 231 0.10 15.67 8.22
CA PRO A 231 -0.14 14.95 9.47
C PRO A 231 -1.25 13.90 9.30
N ALA A 232 -1.24 12.86 10.12
CA ALA A 232 -2.34 11.90 10.20
C ALA A 232 -3.55 12.53 10.91
N TYR A 233 -4.76 12.05 10.55
CA TYR A 233 -6.00 12.43 11.22
C TYR A 233 -6.19 11.67 12.53
N LEU A 234 -6.71 12.37 13.54
CA LEU A 234 -7.06 11.81 14.83
C LEU A 234 -8.42 11.10 14.74
N VAL A 235 -8.44 9.80 14.93
CA VAL A 235 -9.64 8.95 14.92
C VAL A 235 -9.60 7.95 16.08
N PRO A 236 -10.75 7.42 16.54
CA PRO A 236 -10.75 6.25 17.43
C PRO A 236 -10.18 5.03 16.68
N VAL A 237 -9.00 4.57 17.09
CA VAL A 237 -8.33 3.43 16.45
C VAL A 237 -8.89 2.12 17.01
N VAL A 238 -9.30 1.23 16.10
CA VAL A 238 -9.72 -0.15 16.37
C VAL A 238 -8.65 -1.14 15.92
N ASP A 239 -8.13 -0.96 14.68
CA ASP A 239 -7.14 -1.85 14.08
C ASP A 239 -6.37 -1.10 13.00
N THR A 240 -5.04 -1.12 13.05
CA THR A 240 -4.18 -0.44 12.08
C THR A 240 -3.82 -1.29 10.85
N THR A 241 -4.34 -2.52 10.77
CA THR A 241 -4.11 -3.40 9.62
C THR A 241 -4.65 -2.76 8.33
N GLY A 242 -3.85 -2.77 7.28
CA GLY A 242 -4.23 -2.21 5.99
C GLY A 242 -4.19 -0.69 5.88
N ALA A 243 -3.78 0.05 6.93
CA ALA A 243 -3.69 1.51 6.87
C ALA A 243 -2.75 1.98 5.74
N GLY A 244 -1.61 1.30 5.55
CA GLY A 244 -0.68 1.55 4.45
C GLY A 244 -1.33 1.30 3.08
N ASP A 245 -2.00 0.17 2.94
CA ASP A 245 -2.67 -0.23 1.69
C ASP A 245 -3.73 0.79 1.27
N ILE A 246 -4.53 1.26 2.23
CA ILE A 246 -5.55 2.29 2.01
C ILE A 246 -4.93 3.65 1.74
N PHE A 247 -3.78 3.97 2.37
CA PHE A 247 -3.02 5.17 2.02
C PHE A 247 -2.59 5.13 0.55
N HIS A 248 -2.05 3.99 0.07
CA HIS A 248 -1.65 3.82 -1.33
C HIS A 248 -2.84 3.93 -2.28
N ALA A 249 -3.98 3.33 -1.93
CA ALA A 249 -5.20 3.49 -2.72
C ALA A 249 -5.65 4.96 -2.80
N GLY A 250 -5.57 5.71 -1.70
CA GLY A 250 -5.87 7.14 -1.66
C GLY A 250 -4.91 7.98 -2.50
N PHE A 251 -3.61 7.63 -2.46
CA PHE A 251 -2.61 8.26 -3.31
C PHE A 251 -2.89 7.99 -4.81
N ILE A 252 -3.19 6.75 -5.18
CA ILE A 252 -3.55 6.34 -6.55
C ILE A 252 -4.78 7.13 -7.01
N TYR A 253 -5.80 7.22 -6.17
CA TYR A 253 -7.01 7.97 -6.49
C TYR A 253 -6.71 9.44 -6.82
N GLY A 254 -5.98 10.14 -5.94
CA GLY A 254 -5.62 11.54 -6.16
C GLY A 254 -4.69 11.75 -7.37
N LEU A 255 -3.78 10.82 -7.64
CA LEU A 255 -2.92 10.83 -8.83
C LEU A 255 -3.76 10.75 -10.10
N LEU A 256 -4.70 9.80 -10.19
CA LEU A 256 -5.54 9.59 -11.36
C LEU A 256 -6.57 10.70 -11.58
N GLU A 257 -6.99 11.38 -10.50
CA GLU A 257 -7.81 12.59 -10.56
C GLU A 257 -6.99 13.85 -10.91
N GLY A 258 -5.66 13.75 -11.00
CA GLY A 258 -4.77 14.86 -11.35
C GLY A 258 -4.71 15.96 -10.28
N TRP A 259 -4.86 15.61 -9.01
CA TRP A 259 -4.77 16.54 -7.88
C TRP A 259 -3.34 17.02 -7.64
N CYS A 260 -3.19 18.11 -6.88
CA CYS A 260 -1.87 18.47 -6.38
C CYS A 260 -1.42 17.51 -5.26
N LEU A 261 -0.11 17.43 -5.05
CA LEU A 261 0.49 16.52 -4.06
C LEU A 261 -0.13 16.69 -2.67
N SER A 262 -0.34 17.93 -2.25
CA SER A 262 -0.98 18.23 -0.96
C SER A 262 -2.36 17.59 -0.81
N GLN A 263 -3.24 17.76 -1.79
CA GLN A 263 -4.60 17.22 -1.77
C GLN A 263 -4.58 15.69 -1.81
N THR A 264 -3.70 15.12 -2.62
CA THR A 264 -3.51 13.67 -2.74
C THR A 264 -3.07 13.05 -1.40
N LEU A 265 -2.04 13.61 -0.76
CA LEU A 265 -1.55 13.12 0.53
C LEU A 265 -2.59 13.31 1.65
N GLU A 266 -3.34 14.42 1.63
CA GLU A 266 -4.38 14.70 2.61
C GLU A 266 -5.52 13.68 2.51
N PHE A 267 -5.99 13.40 1.29
CA PHE A 267 -7.00 12.37 1.04
C PHE A 267 -6.50 10.98 1.46
N ALA A 268 -5.27 10.62 1.10
CA ALA A 268 -4.66 9.35 1.48
C ALA A 268 -4.55 9.17 3.00
N CYS A 269 -4.13 10.23 3.73
CA CYS A 269 -4.09 10.22 5.20
C CYS A 269 -5.49 10.08 5.82
N ALA A 270 -6.49 10.76 5.30
CA ALA A 270 -7.86 10.68 5.80
C ALA A 270 -8.49 9.30 5.55
N ALA A 271 -8.27 8.73 4.37
CA ALA A 271 -8.74 7.39 4.03
C ALA A 271 -8.10 6.33 4.92
N ALA A 272 -6.76 6.38 5.11
CA ALA A 272 -6.03 5.49 5.99
C ALA A 272 -6.50 5.60 7.46
N ALA A 273 -6.72 6.82 7.95
CA ALA A 273 -7.23 7.05 9.30
C ALA A 273 -8.63 6.43 9.50
N LEU A 274 -9.56 6.63 8.55
CA LEU A 274 -10.89 6.00 8.61
C LEU A 274 -10.80 4.48 8.57
N ASN A 275 -9.84 3.90 7.85
CA ASN A 275 -9.64 2.46 7.85
C ASN A 275 -9.23 1.95 9.24
N CYS A 276 -8.41 2.71 9.96
CA CYS A 276 -8.03 2.34 11.33
C CYS A 276 -9.21 2.32 12.33
N ALA A 277 -10.34 2.91 11.99
CA ALA A 277 -11.58 2.83 12.81
C ALA A 277 -12.42 1.56 12.53
N GLY A 278 -11.99 0.70 11.61
CA GLY A 278 -12.58 -0.60 11.29
C GLY A 278 -11.70 -1.78 11.72
N THR A 279 -12.19 -3.01 11.57
CA THR A 279 -11.46 -4.23 11.87
C THR A 279 -10.91 -4.87 10.60
N GLY A 280 -9.65 -5.25 10.58
CA GLY A 280 -8.97 -5.88 9.45
C GLY A 280 -8.60 -4.89 8.34
N ALA A 281 -7.89 -5.37 7.34
CA ALA A 281 -7.29 -4.53 6.31
C ALA A 281 -8.31 -3.69 5.51
N ARG A 282 -9.58 -4.11 5.42
CA ARG A 282 -10.62 -3.50 4.58
C ARG A 282 -11.84 -3.01 5.34
N GLY A 283 -11.91 -3.24 6.68
CA GLY A 283 -13.11 -2.97 7.47
C GLY A 283 -13.48 -1.51 7.61
N GLY A 284 -12.54 -0.62 7.40
CA GLY A 284 -12.72 0.83 7.47
C GLY A 284 -12.75 1.55 6.13
N ILE A 285 -12.79 0.85 4.99
CA ILE A 285 -12.95 1.50 3.67
C ILE A 285 -14.28 2.26 3.68
N ARG A 286 -14.23 3.58 3.51
CA ARG A 286 -15.39 4.47 3.55
C ARG A 286 -15.62 5.13 2.19
N PRO A 287 -16.86 5.55 1.89
CA PRO A 287 -17.17 6.36 0.71
C PRO A 287 -16.37 7.66 0.70
N ILE A 288 -16.10 8.18 -0.49
CA ILE A 288 -15.38 9.45 -0.69
C ILE A 288 -16.00 10.61 0.12
N SER A 289 -17.32 10.64 0.24
CA SER A 289 -18.02 11.67 1.00
C SER A 289 -17.67 11.69 2.50
N GLU A 290 -17.42 10.52 3.10
CA GLU A 290 -16.99 10.41 4.50
C GLU A 290 -15.53 10.83 4.64
N ILE A 291 -14.67 10.46 3.68
CA ILE A 291 -13.27 10.89 3.63
C ILE A 291 -13.21 12.43 3.54
N GLN A 292 -13.99 13.02 2.63
CA GLN A 292 -14.08 14.48 2.47
C GLN A 292 -14.64 15.17 3.73
N SER A 293 -15.59 14.54 4.42
CA SER A 293 -16.10 15.06 5.69
C SER A 293 -15.02 15.09 6.76
N LEU A 294 -14.21 14.04 6.87
CA LEU A 294 -13.06 14.01 7.79
C LEU A 294 -12.03 15.08 7.42
N ILE A 295 -11.74 15.28 6.14
CA ILE A 295 -10.83 16.34 5.67
C ILE A 295 -11.34 17.73 6.09
N ALA A 296 -12.64 17.97 5.98
CA ALA A 296 -13.23 19.28 6.26
C ALA A 296 -13.35 19.59 7.76
N THR A 297 -13.53 18.59 8.61
CA THR A 297 -13.92 18.79 10.03
C THR A 297 -13.00 18.10 11.03
N GLY A 298 -12.12 17.21 10.57
CA GLY A 298 -11.26 16.40 11.42
C GLY A 298 -10.12 17.17 12.07
N SER A 299 -9.58 16.59 13.12
CA SER A 299 -8.37 17.07 13.79
C SER A 299 -7.18 16.17 13.44
N HIS A 300 -5.98 16.73 13.55
CA HIS A 300 -4.75 16.02 13.27
C HIS A 300 -3.98 15.68 14.54
N HIS A 301 -3.17 14.63 14.46
CA HIS A 301 -2.14 14.37 15.46
C HIS A 301 -1.13 15.51 15.50
N GLN A 302 -0.64 15.85 16.69
CA GLN A 302 0.51 16.74 16.84
C GLN A 302 1.78 15.94 16.58
N SER A 303 2.62 16.43 15.67
CA SER A 303 3.88 15.78 15.32
C SER A 303 5.04 16.76 15.34
N ALA A 304 6.20 16.28 15.76
CA ALA A 304 7.46 17.01 15.67
C ALA A 304 7.82 17.36 14.21
N PHE A 305 7.38 16.56 13.24
CA PHE A 305 7.54 16.85 11.80
C PHE A 305 6.80 18.10 11.35
N SER A 306 5.67 18.44 11.98
CA SER A 306 4.93 19.67 11.67
C SER A 306 5.80 20.92 11.86
N ALA A 307 6.60 20.96 12.92
CA ALA A 307 7.49 22.10 13.21
C ALA A 307 8.70 22.13 12.27
N GLN A 308 9.27 20.95 11.93
CA GLN A 308 10.46 20.85 11.06
C GLN A 308 10.12 21.07 9.59
N SER A 309 8.91 20.71 9.16
CA SER A 309 8.48 20.81 7.77
C SER A 309 8.00 22.19 7.36
N GLY A 310 7.67 23.08 8.29
CA GLY A 310 7.03 24.38 8.00
C GLY A 310 7.78 25.22 6.96
N SER A 311 9.12 25.33 7.06
CA SER A 311 9.93 26.05 6.08
C SER A 311 10.31 25.22 4.83
N ARG A 312 10.10 23.89 4.85
CA ARG A 312 10.46 22.93 3.80
C ARG A 312 9.28 22.46 2.95
N ASN A 313 8.03 22.84 3.28
CA ASN A 313 6.81 22.44 2.57
C ASN A 313 6.65 23.14 1.20
N GLN A 314 7.63 23.01 0.32
CA GLN A 314 7.66 23.69 -0.98
C GLN A 314 7.04 22.87 -2.12
N ALA A 315 6.93 21.54 -1.97
CA ALA A 315 6.39 20.66 -3.00
C ALA A 315 4.86 20.48 -2.96
N CYS A 316 4.19 21.05 -1.97
CA CYS A 316 2.75 20.77 -1.74
C CYS A 316 1.83 21.19 -2.89
N SER A 317 2.19 22.22 -3.65
CA SER A 317 1.43 22.70 -4.82
C SER A 317 1.81 21.99 -6.13
N VAL A 318 2.76 21.07 -6.11
CA VAL A 318 3.14 20.29 -7.30
C VAL A 318 1.93 19.50 -7.77
N LYS A 319 1.52 19.71 -9.01
CA LYS A 319 0.44 18.94 -9.64
C LYS A 319 0.99 17.57 -10.01
N LEU A 320 0.33 16.52 -9.56
CA LEU A 320 0.65 15.16 -9.99
C LEU A 320 0.14 14.96 -11.42
N ASP A 321 0.99 14.42 -12.27
CA ASP A 321 0.66 14.16 -13.66
C ASP A 321 0.65 12.65 -13.89
N PRO A 322 -0.53 12.04 -14.10
CA PRO A 322 -0.64 10.61 -14.34
C PRO A 322 -0.02 10.15 -15.67
N LEU A 323 0.32 11.09 -16.57
CA LEU A 323 1.00 10.78 -17.83
C LEU A 323 2.51 11.00 -17.75
N ARG A 324 3.01 11.47 -16.61
CA ARG A 324 4.44 11.74 -16.43
C ARG A 324 5.16 10.48 -15.98
N VAL A 325 5.65 9.74 -16.95
CA VAL A 325 6.66 8.70 -16.74
C VAL A 325 8.02 9.39 -16.67
N SER A 326 8.86 9.00 -15.70
CA SER A 326 10.24 9.49 -15.62
C SER A 326 10.92 9.27 -16.95
N ALA A 327 11.45 10.34 -17.57
CA ALA A 327 12.28 10.20 -18.76
C ALA A 327 13.55 9.46 -18.35
N ARG A 328 13.61 8.17 -18.62
CA ARG A 328 14.71 7.26 -18.31
C ARG A 328 15.50 6.91 -19.56
#